data_f1089b1bd3fe75f2230fb0d6ed4c3e12
#
_entry.id   f1089b1bd3fe75f2230fb0d6ed4c3e12
#
_cell.length_a   1.000
_cell.length_b   1.000
_cell.length_c   1.000
_cell.angle_alpha   90.00
_cell.angle_beta   90.00
_cell.angle_gamma   90.00
#
_symmetry.space_group_name_H-M   'P 1'
#
loop_
_entity.id
_entity.type
_entity.pdbx_description
1 polymer ?
#
loop_
_entity_poly.entity_id
_entity_poly.type
_entity_poly.pdbx_seq_one_letter_code
_entity_poly.pdbx_strand_id
1 'polypeptide(L)'
;MPRITALLSTTCASAIAAIVATFSTPAEAQSAPQCGESYTVQPGDSLSQIAAAVYDDASAFQIIYSANSDAIGGNPGIISVGLQLDIPCLNDTVASTAAAFRPEPTTERLPFPNTRQIRVAQGTNWAPFANEDQEQGGMITEIANVALANSANGTPYKIDFINDWGAHLTPLVTDIAYDFSLSWFKPNCDQIDRLGEDSQFRCNNFDWSEPMFEQVFGYYTRAAEPALSSYSDLFGKTICRPAGYATFQLEENDLKEPNITMVRPSDPAECFTRLIDGSVDAVTLAVDTADLKMLETGTTDQVRYNEPLSQVLTIHAVISKNHPQGAEMLGEFNSGLNAIKETGEWFQIIRRHLTEHRARTQG
;
A
#
# COMPACT_ATOMS: atom_id res chain seq x y z
N MET A 1 -82.28 -60.04 -2.14
CA MET A 1 -82.56 -60.52 -3.49
C MET A 1 -82.86 -59.31 -4.36
N PRO A 2 -82.41 -59.17 -5.57
CA PRO A 2 -81.28 -59.75 -6.30
C PRO A 2 -80.12 -58.78 -6.63
N ARG A 3 -79.07 -59.41 -7.12
CA ARG A 3 -77.82 -58.83 -7.62
C ARG A 3 -78.00 -58.07 -8.96
N ILE A 4 -77.33 -56.92 -9.16
CA ILE A 4 -77.03 -56.42 -10.51
C ILE A 4 -75.55 -56.08 -10.53
N THR A 5 -74.87 -56.74 -11.46
CA THR A 5 -73.46 -56.59 -11.81
C THR A 5 -73.31 -55.40 -12.78
N ALA A 6 -72.43 -54.48 -12.54
CA ALA A 6 -72.05 -53.44 -13.50
C ALA A 6 -70.59 -53.58 -13.91
N LEU A 7 -70.41 -53.67 -15.21
CA LEU A 7 -69.05 -53.76 -15.89
C LEU A 7 -68.32 -52.40 -15.81
N LEU A 8 -67.10 -52.51 -15.39
CA LEU A 8 -66.08 -51.37 -15.54
C LEU A 8 -65.45 -51.43 -16.93
N SER A 9 -65.61 -50.37 -17.69
CA SER A 9 -64.80 -50.10 -18.88
C SER A 9 -63.58 -49.23 -18.51
N THR A 10 -62.41 -49.81 -18.68
CA THR A 10 -61.11 -49.18 -18.40
C THR A 10 -60.70 -48.36 -19.64
N THR A 11 -60.66 -47.03 -19.54
CA THR A 11 -60.00 -46.16 -20.53
C THR A 11 -58.58 -45.85 -20.07
N CYS A 12 -57.58 -46.36 -20.84
CA CYS A 12 -56.18 -46.08 -20.65
C CYS A 12 -55.86 -44.66 -21.17
N ALA A 13 -55.57 -43.72 -20.28
CA ALA A 13 -55.00 -42.41 -20.65
C ALA A 13 -53.48 -42.46 -20.53
N SER A 14 -52.82 -42.45 -21.67
CA SER A 14 -51.34 -42.38 -21.73
C SER A 14 -50.89 -40.94 -21.43
N ALA A 15 -50.34 -40.72 -20.24
CA ALA A 15 -49.65 -39.48 -19.87
C ALA A 15 -48.22 -39.52 -20.45
N ILE A 16 -47.94 -38.68 -21.42
CA ILE A 16 -46.60 -38.40 -21.94
C ILE A 16 -45.95 -37.43 -20.95
N ALA A 17 -45.06 -37.93 -20.09
CA ALA A 17 -44.18 -37.13 -19.26
C ALA A 17 -43.06 -36.54 -20.12
N ALA A 18 -43.12 -35.21 -20.42
CA ALA A 18 -42.03 -34.50 -21.02
C ALA A 18 -40.91 -34.35 -19.94
N ILE A 19 -39.83 -35.08 -20.11
CA ILE A 19 -38.60 -34.91 -19.31
C ILE A 19 -37.91 -33.64 -19.87
N VAL A 20 -38.03 -32.52 -19.13
CA VAL A 20 -37.21 -31.33 -19.36
C VAL A 20 -35.85 -31.64 -18.75
N ALA A 21 -34.90 -32.06 -19.60
CA ALA A 21 -33.48 -32.17 -19.22
C ALA A 21 -32.94 -30.73 -19.04
N THR A 22 -32.84 -30.28 -17.81
CA THR A 22 -32.06 -29.07 -17.50
C THR A 22 -30.59 -29.44 -17.69
N PHE A 23 -30.02 -28.99 -18.79
CA PHE A 23 -28.56 -28.98 -18.95
C PHE A 23 -27.99 -27.94 -17.97
N SER A 24 -27.60 -28.39 -16.78
CA SER A 24 -26.68 -27.64 -15.95
C SER A 24 -25.33 -27.62 -16.68
N THR A 25 -24.97 -26.50 -17.27
CA THR A 25 -23.60 -26.28 -17.68
C THR A 25 -22.73 -26.43 -16.43
N PRO A 26 -21.70 -27.28 -16.45
CA PRO A 26 -20.75 -27.31 -15.34
C PRO A 26 -20.18 -25.89 -15.23
N ALA A 27 -20.26 -25.28 -14.03
CA ALA A 27 -19.45 -24.12 -13.73
C ALA A 27 -18.00 -24.59 -13.91
N GLU A 28 -17.29 -24.00 -14.84
CA GLU A 28 -15.86 -24.20 -14.96
C GLU A 28 -15.28 -23.86 -13.57
N ALA A 29 -14.76 -24.86 -12.89
CA ALA A 29 -14.03 -24.67 -11.66
C ALA A 29 -12.76 -23.91 -12.07
N GLN A 30 -12.74 -22.62 -11.79
CA GLN A 30 -11.57 -21.79 -12.04
C GLN A 30 -10.42 -22.35 -11.17
N SER A 31 -9.25 -22.49 -11.76
CA SER A 31 -8.06 -22.95 -11.02
C SER A 31 -7.76 -22.01 -9.86
N ALA A 32 -7.26 -22.58 -8.76
CA ALA A 32 -6.76 -21.76 -7.66
C ALA A 32 -5.74 -20.72 -8.20
N PRO A 33 -5.67 -19.51 -7.61
CA PRO A 33 -4.74 -18.49 -8.08
C PRO A 33 -3.30 -19.02 -8.02
N GLN A 34 -2.54 -18.81 -9.08
CA GLN A 34 -1.13 -19.23 -9.17
C GLN A 34 -0.28 -18.01 -9.55
N CYS A 35 0.95 -17.96 -9.01
CA CYS A 35 1.86 -16.90 -9.40
C CYS A 35 2.30 -17.04 -10.86
N GLY A 36 2.58 -15.92 -11.53
CA GLY A 36 2.94 -15.86 -12.94
C GLY A 36 1.73 -15.88 -13.89
N GLU A 37 0.51 -15.99 -13.38
CA GLU A 37 -0.72 -16.03 -14.16
C GLU A 37 -1.63 -14.85 -13.83
N SER A 38 -2.57 -14.55 -14.75
CA SER A 38 -3.64 -13.60 -14.50
C SER A 38 -4.80 -14.30 -13.78
N TYR A 39 -5.27 -13.71 -12.68
CA TYR A 39 -6.38 -14.24 -11.88
C TYR A 39 -7.61 -13.33 -12.01
N THR A 40 -8.77 -13.92 -12.20
CA THR A 40 -10.04 -13.18 -12.22
C THR A 40 -10.71 -13.24 -10.85
N VAL A 41 -10.91 -12.08 -10.22
CA VAL A 41 -11.51 -11.94 -8.88
C VAL A 41 -12.89 -12.57 -8.81
N GLN A 42 -13.10 -13.43 -7.81
CA GLN A 42 -14.35 -14.14 -7.56
C GLN A 42 -15.18 -13.46 -6.46
N PRO A 43 -16.50 -13.75 -6.36
CA PRO A 43 -17.30 -13.30 -5.23
C PRO A 43 -16.74 -13.82 -3.89
N GLY A 44 -16.41 -12.90 -2.99
CA GLY A 44 -15.86 -13.19 -1.68
C GLY A 44 -14.34 -13.12 -1.59
N ASP A 45 -13.63 -12.89 -2.71
CA ASP A 45 -12.19 -12.70 -2.70
C ASP A 45 -11.79 -11.37 -2.06
N SER A 46 -10.63 -11.39 -1.42
CA SER A 46 -9.86 -10.22 -1.07
C SER A 46 -8.41 -10.42 -1.50
N LEU A 47 -7.65 -9.34 -1.64
CA LEU A 47 -6.22 -9.44 -2.01
C LEU A 47 -5.43 -10.27 -1.00
N SER A 48 -5.76 -10.17 0.29
CA SER A 48 -5.10 -10.95 1.34
C SER A 48 -5.42 -12.44 1.26
N GLN A 49 -6.66 -12.83 0.88
CA GLN A 49 -7.01 -14.22 0.66
C GLN A 49 -6.32 -14.79 -0.59
N ILE A 50 -6.25 -14.01 -1.66
CA ILE A 50 -5.53 -14.40 -2.87
C ILE A 50 -4.03 -14.57 -2.55
N ALA A 51 -3.44 -13.63 -1.81
CA ALA A 51 -2.04 -13.70 -1.39
C ALA A 51 -1.77 -14.92 -0.50
N ALA A 52 -2.64 -15.20 0.46
CA ALA A 52 -2.54 -16.39 1.30
C ALA A 52 -2.59 -17.69 0.47
N ALA A 53 -3.45 -17.75 -0.54
CA ALA A 53 -3.59 -18.92 -1.41
C ALA A 53 -2.37 -19.12 -2.33
N VAL A 54 -1.73 -18.03 -2.80
CA VAL A 54 -0.61 -18.08 -3.76
C VAL A 54 0.73 -18.18 -3.06
N TYR A 55 0.92 -17.42 -1.97
CA TYR A 55 2.23 -17.21 -1.33
C TYR A 55 2.31 -17.85 0.06
N ASP A 56 1.20 -18.48 0.54
CA ASP A 56 1.05 -18.95 1.91
C ASP A 56 1.22 -17.83 2.95
N ASP A 57 0.91 -16.60 2.54
CA ASP A 57 1.09 -15.38 3.33
C ASP A 57 0.07 -14.29 2.94
N ALA A 58 -0.91 -14.04 3.81
CA ALA A 58 -1.94 -13.02 3.58
C ALA A 58 -1.36 -11.60 3.49
N SER A 59 -0.27 -11.31 4.22
CA SER A 59 0.38 -9.99 4.21
C SER A 59 1.08 -9.68 2.89
N ALA A 60 1.33 -10.71 2.05
CA ALA A 60 1.85 -10.59 0.70
C ALA A 60 0.91 -9.87 -0.28
N PHE A 61 -0.32 -9.54 0.13
CA PHE A 61 -1.29 -8.84 -0.73
C PHE A 61 -0.75 -7.53 -1.32
N GLN A 62 0.18 -6.88 -0.65
CA GLN A 62 0.81 -5.65 -1.12
C GLN A 62 1.59 -5.86 -2.44
N ILE A 63 2.15 -7.05 -2.66
CA ILE A 63 2.84 -7.39 -3.92
C ILE A 63 1.83 -7.48 -5.07
N ILE A 64 0.68 -8.13 -4.82
CA ILE A 64 -0.41 -8.20 -5.80
C ILE A 64 -0.95 -6.78 -6.04
N TYR A 65 -1.18 -6.01 -4.97
CA TYR A 65 -1.66 -4.64 -5.09
C TYR A 65 -0.70 -3.76 -5.91
N SER A 66 0.60 -3.77 -5.61
CA SER A 66 1.59 -2.95 -6.33
C SER A 66 1.68 -3.28 -7.82
N ALA A 67 1.43 -4.55 -8.21
CA ALA A 67 1.40 -4.96 -9.61
C ALA A 67 0.11 -4.55 -10.34
N ASN A 68 -0.96 -4.18 -9.60
CA ASN A 68 -2.30 -3.94 -10.12
C ASN A 68 -2.92 -2.62 -9.65
N SER A 69 -2.14 -1.71 -9.10
CA SER A 69 -2.64 -0.48 -8.47
C SER A 69 -3.51 0.38 -9.39
N ASP A 70 -3.15 0.47 -10.68
CA ASP A 70 -3.91 1.20 -11.69
C ASP A 70 -5.32 0.60 -11.91
N ALA A 71 -5.43 -0.73 -11.82
CA ALA A 71 -6.68 -1.44 -12.04
C ALA A 71 -7.57 -1.47 -10.78
N ILE A 72 -6.95 -1.54 -9.60
CA ILE A 72 -7.62 -1.60 -8.30
C ILE A 72 -8.02 -0.20 -7.80
N GLY A 73 -7.16 0.80 -8.05
CA GLY A 73 -7.30 2.14 -7.51
C GLY A 73 -6.77 2.27 -6.08
N GLY A 74 -7.08 3.39 -5.43
CA GLY A 74 -6.47 3.80 -4.16
C GLY A 74 -6.92 3.05 -2.90
N ASN A 75 -7.72 1.99 -2.99
CA ASN A 75 -8.14 1.19 -1.83
C ASN A 75 -7.98 -0.31 -2.08
N PRO A 76 -6.90 -0.95 -1.56
CA PRO A 76 -6.66 -2.38 -1.73
C PRO A 76 -7.69 -3.27 -1.01
N GLY A 77 -8.45 -2.74 -0.06
CA GLY A 77 -9.52 -3.46 0.63
C GLY A 77 -10.78 -3.64 -0.24
N ILE A 78 -10.84 -3.05 -1.44
CA ILE A 78 -12.01 -3.12 -2.33
C ILE A 78 -11.55 -3.57 -3.71
N ILE A 79 -11.78 -4.85 -4.03
CA ILE A 79 -11.58 -5.39 -5.38
C ILE A 79 -12.92 -5.81 -5.98
N SER A 80 -13.13 -5.54 -7.26
CA SER A 80 -14.38 -5.85 -7.94
C SER A 80 -14.37 -7.26 -8.51
N VAL A 81 -15.47 -7.99 -8.34
CA VAL A 81 -15.67 -9.30 -8.99
C VAL A 81 -15.51 -9.15 -10.50
N GLY A 82 -14.75 -10.04 -11.10
CA GLY A 82 -14.43 -10.02 -12.53
C GLY A 82 -13.20 -9.18 -12.90
N LEU A 83 -12.60 -8.46 -11.95
CA LEU A 83 -11.33 -7.76 -12.17
C LEU A 83 -10.24 -8.81 -12.46
N GLN A 84 -9.41 -8.57 -13.48
CA GLN A 84 -8.24 -9.38 -13.75
C GLN A 84 -7.03 -8.79 -13.03
N LEU A 85 -6.36 -9.64 -12.26
CA LEU A 85 -5.17 -9.29 -11.49
C LEU A 85 -3.98 -10.10 -12.04
N ASP A 86 -2.88 -9.44 -12.28
CA ASP A 86 -1.59 -10.09 -12.51
C ASP A 86 -0.99 -10.53 -11.17
N ILE A 87 -0.68 -11.83 -11.04
CA ILE A 87 -0.15 -12.40 -9.80
C ILE A 87 1.35 -12.62 -9.95
N PRO A 88 2.20 -11.73 -9.42
CA PRO A 88 3.66 -11.86 -9.55
C PRO A 88 4.20 -13.09 -8.81
N CYS A 89 5.24 -13.75 -9.33
CA CYS A 89 5.96 -14.79 -8.57
C CYS A 89 7.06 -14.18 -7.72
N LEU A 90 7.18 -14.64 -6.46
CA LEU A 90 8.21 -14.16 -5.55
C LEU A 90 9.64 -14.56 -5.97
N ASN A 91 9.76 -15.66 -6.72
CA ASN A 91 11.04 -16.26 -7.11
C ASN A 91 11.40 -16.08 -8.60
N ASP A 92 10.59 -15.37 -9.38
CA ASP A 92 10.93 -15.11 -10.75
C ASP A 92 12.14 -14.18 -10.83
N THR A 93 13.30 -14.76 -11.08
CA THR A 93 14.34 -14.05 -11.80
C THR A 93 13.76 -13.81 -13.19
N VAL A 94 13.07 -12.70 -13.36
CA VAL A 94 12.70 -12.25 -14.71
C VAL A 94 14.03 -12.11 -15.46
N ALA A 95 14.28 -13.05 -16.35
CA ALA A 95 15.36 -12.91 -17.30
C ALA A 95 15.12 -11.53 -17.94
N SER A 96 15.97 -10.59 -17.58
CA SER A 96 15.88 -9.21 -18.00
C SER A 96 15.85 -9.16 -19.53
N THR A 97 14.66 -9.07 -20.10
CA THR A 97 14.47 -8.52 -21.45
C THR A 97 14.69 -6.99 -21.43
N ALA A 98 14.96 -6.41 -20.26
CA ALA A 98 15.35 -5.01 -20.06
C ALA A 98 16.73 -4.66 -20.67
N ALA A 99 17.49 -5.63 -21.19
CA ALA A 99 18.76 -5.34 -21.86
C ALA A 99 18.62 -4.70 -23.26
N ALA A 100 17.39 -4.51 -23.78
CA ALA A 100 17.18 -4.03 -25.15
C ALA A 100 16.57 -2.63 -25.28
N PHE A 101 16.11 -2.00 -24.19
CA PHE A 101 15.59 -0.64 -24.26
C PHE A 101 16.31 0.26 -23.25
N ARG A 102 17.56 0.57 -23.56
CA ARG A 102 18.17 1.80 -23.09
C ARG A 102 17.75 2.85 -24.12
N PRO A 103 16.82 3.76 -23.82
CA PRO A 103 16.63 4.89 -24.70
C PRO A 103 17.98 5.58 -24.79
N GLU A 104 18.51 5.75 -26.01
CA GLU A 104 19.61 6.68 -26.20
C GLU A 104 19.16 7.99 -25.56
N PRO A 105 19.97 8.59 -24.69
CA PRO A 105 19.61 9.88 -24.11
C PRO A 105 19.36 10.82 -25.26
N THR A 106 18.10 11.20 -25.46
CA THR A 106 17.76 12.29 -26.36
C THR A 106 18.57 13.47 -25.88
N THR A 107 19.54 13.88 -26.67
CA THR A 107 20.52 14.94 -26.39
C THR A 107 19.88 16.32 -26.43
N GLU A 108 18.67 16.49 -25.97
CA GLU A 108 18.10 17.76 -25.61
C GLU A 108 18.38 17.97 -24.12
N ARG A 109 19.65 18.32 -23.84
CA ARG A 109 20.04 18.86 -22.55
C ARG A 109 19.18 20.09 -22.29
N LEU A 110 18.27 20.00 -21.35
CA LEU A 110 17.67 21.17 -20.74
C LEU A 110 18.82 22.07 -20.23
N PRO A 111 18.76 23.39 -20.42
CA PRO A 111 19.88 24.27 -20.20
C PRO A 111 20.13 24.52 -18.70
N PHE A 112 20.66 23.53 -18.00
CA PHE A 112 21.20 23.76 -16.67
C PHE A 112 22.71 23.65 -16.68
N PRO A 113 23.42 24.77 -16.57
CA PRO A 113 24.78 24.74 -16.07
C PRO A 113 24.73 24.61 -14.55
N ASN A 114 24.18 23.51 -14.01
CA ASN A 114 24.21 23.32 -12.58
C ASN A 114 25.43 22.44 -12.23
N THR A 115 26.51 23.10 -11.83
CA THR A 115 27.68 22.47 -11.25
C THR A 115 27.45 22.08 -9.77
N ARG A 116 26.27 22.38 -9.21
CA ARG A 116 25.91 22.08 -7.84
C ARG A 116 25.33 20.68 -7.73
N GLN A 117 25.84 19.93 -6.77
CA GLN A 117 25.35 18.62 -6.39
C GLN A 117 23.97 18.77 -5.71
N ILE A 118 22.97 17.96 -6.13
CA ILE A 118 21.67 17.84 -5.44
C ILE A 118 21.89 17.19 -4.08
N ARG A 119 21.42 17.82 -3.01
CA ARG A 119 21.49 17.33 -1.64
C ARG A 119 20.13 16.77 -1.22
N VAL A 120 20.12 15.52 -0.81
CA VAL A 120 18.91 14.78 -0.45
C VAL A 120 19.02 14.32 1.00
N ALA A 121 18.08 14.69 1.84
CA ALA A 121 17.95 14.19 3.20
C ALA A 121 17.08 12.93 3.23
N GLN A 122 17.55 11.87 3.88
CA GLN A 122 16.79 10.66 4.14
C GLN A 122 16.81 10.35 5.63
N GLY A 123 15.69 9.89 6.17
CA GLY A 123 15.62 9.41 7.55
C GLY A 123 16.14 7.98 7.70
N THR A 124 16.24 7.52 8.93
CA THR A 124 16.64 6.15 9.28
C THR A 124 15.64 5.52 10.26
N ASN A 125 15.90 4.28 10.69
CA ASN A 125 15.07 3.53 11.65
C ASN A 125 13.64 3.24 11.17
N TRP A 126 13.42 3.15 9.87
CA TRP A 126 12.12 2.83 9.28
C TRP A 126 12.25 1.70 8.24
N ALA A 127 12.62 0.51 8.70
CA ALA A 127 12.72 -0.69 7.86
C ALA A 127 11.32 -1.17 7.40
N PRO A 128 11.20 -1.70 6.17
CA PRO A 128 12.22 -1.85 5.12
C PRO A 128 12.42 -0.62 4.25
N PHE A 129 11.80 0.51 4.56
CA PHE A 129 11.67 1.68 3.68
C PHE A 129 12.90 2.59 3.70
N ALA A 130 13.40 2.93 4.88
CA ALA A 130 14.53 3.82 5.10
C ALA A 130 15.33 3.41 6.34
N ASN A 131 16.52 2.90 6.14
CA ASN A 131 17.43 2.54 7.22
C ASN A 131 18.87 2.46 6.69
N GLU A 132 19.77 3.27 7.25
CA GLU A 132 21.16 3.35 6.83
C GLU A 132 21.92 2.03 6.96
N ASP A 133 21.52 1.15 7.88
CA ASP A 133 22.13 -0.17 8.12
C ASP A 133 21.61 -1.26 7.16
N GLN A 134 20.60 -0.96 6.33
CA GLN A 134 20.07 -1.89 5.35
C GLN A 134 20.77 -1.79 4.00
N GLU A 135 20.69 -2.86 3.22
CA GLU A 135 21.16 -2.86 1.84
C GLU A 135 20.54 -1.67 1.08
N GLN A 136 21.36 -0.93 0.34
CA GLN A 136 20.99 0.29 -0.39
C GLN A 136 20.29 1.38 0.46
N GLY A 137 20.37 1.29 1.79
CA GLY A 137 19.73 2.24 2.70
C GLY A 137 18.20 2.07 2.84
N GLY A 138 17.66 0.94 2.40
CA GLY A 138 16.23 0.62 2.39
C GLY A 138 15.54 0.96 1.06
N MET A 139 14.31 0.46 0.91
CA MET A 139 13.55 0.45 -0.35
C MET A 139 13.37 1.85 -0.97
N ILE A 140 12.93 2.82 -0.19
CA ILE A 140 12.67 4.19 -0.70
C ILE A 140 13.98 4.90 -1.06
N THR A 141 15.04 4.65 -0.28
CA THR A 141 16.38 5.19 -0.57
C THR A 141 16.90 4.65 -1.89
N GLU A 142 16.76 3.35 -2.14
CA GLU A 142 17.17 2.74 -3.39
C GLU A 142 16.36 3.24 -4.58
N ILE A 143 15.03 3.34 -4.45
CA ILE A 143 14.17 3.92 -5.50
C ILE A 143 14.65 5.34 -5.86
N ALA A 144 14.91 6.19 -4.85
CA ALA A 144 15.40 7.55 -5.08
C ALA A 144 16.78 7.57 -5.74
N ASN A 145 17.69 6.70 -5.27
CA ASN A 145 19.03 6.58 -5.81
C ASN A 145 19.03 6.18 -7.28
N VAL A 146 18.24 5.15 -7.62
CA VAL A 146 18.14 4.67 -9.01
C VAL A 146 17.40 5.69 -9.88
N ALA A 147 16.35 6.35 -9.38
CA ALA A 147 15.65 7.40 -10.10
C ALA A 147 16.59 8.57 -10.44
N LEU A 148 17.36 9.09 -9.47
CA LEU A 148 18.32 10.17 -9.70
C LEU A 148 19.43 9.75 -10.66
N ALA A 149 19.91 8.50 -10.59
CA ALA A 149 20.92 7.98 -11.50
C ALA A 149 20.42 7.83 -12.95
N ASN A 150 19.10 7.63 -13.14
CA ASN A 150 18.45 7.51 -14.44
C ASN A 150 17.78 8.82 -14.90
N SER A 151 18.01 9.92 -14.18
CA SER A 151 17.45 11.23 -14.57
C SER A 151 18.06 11.72 -15.89
N ALA A 152 17.24 12.48 -16.64
CA ALA A 152 17.60 12.94 -17.99
C ALA A 152 18.86 13.84 -18.02
N ASN A 153 19.12 14.59 -16.94
CA ASN A 153 20.23 15.54 -16.88
C ASN A 153 21.52 14.96 -16.30
N GLY A 154 21.42 13.86 -15.56
CA GLY A 154 22.58 13.24 -14.88
C GLY A 154 23.25 14.17 -13.87
N THR A 155 22.47 15.04 -13.22
CA THR A 155 22.98 15.98 -12.20
C THR A 155 23.58 15.21 -11.04
N PRO A 156 24.81 15.51 -10.59
CA PRO A 156 25.38 14.87 -9.42
C PRO A 156 24.50 15.05 -8.18
N TYR A 157 24.37 14.01 -7.37
CA TYR A 157 23.54 14.06 -6.16
C TYR A 157 24.25 13.35 -5.00
N LYS A 158 23.76 13.59 -3.78
CA LYS A 158 24.17 12.90 -2.56
C LYS A 158 22.97 12.71 -1.64
N ILE A 159 22.79 11.50 -1.13
CA ILE A 159 21.79 11.18 -0.11
C ILE A 159 22.52 11.09 1.22
N ASP A 160 22.12 11.91 2.19
CA ASP A 160 22.63 11.91 3.56
C ASP A 160 21.54 11.39 4.51
N PHE A 161 21.92 10.46 5.39
CA PHE A 161 21.02 9.99 6.45
C PHE A 161 21.05 10.93 7.66
N ILE A 162 19.87 11.40 8.06
CA ILE A 162 19.67 12.31 9.18
C ILE A 162 18.57 11.74 10.07
N ASN A 163 18.93 11.34 11.30
CA ASN A 163 18.00 10.70 12.24
C ASN A 163 17.18 11.71 13.05
N ASP A 164 16.77 12.78 12.44
CA ASP A 164 15.82 13.76 12.99
C ASP A 164 14.79 14.11 11.92
N TRP A 165 13.72 13.34 11.87
CA TRP A 165 12.66 13.52 10.88
C TRP A 165 12.02 14.91 10.97
N GLY A 166 11.92 15.52 12.15
CA GLY A 166 11.39 16.86 12.33
C GLY A 166 12.24 17.92 11.61
N ALA A 167 13.55 17.80 11.73
CA ALA A 167 14.49 18.72 11.11
C ALA A 167 14.47 18.67 9.58
N HIS A 168 14.07 17.55 8.97
CA HIS A 168 14.04 17.41 7.51
C HIS A 168 13.19 18.49 6.83
N LEU A 169 11.96 18.70 7.32
CA LEU A 169 11.08 19.71 6.74
C LEU A 169 11.51 21.09 7.16
N THR A 170 11.75 21.31 8.45
CA THR A 170 12.17 22.56 9.02
C THR A 170 13.30 22.34 10.03
N PRO A 171 14.53 22.87 9.81
CA PRO A 171 14.85 23.89 8.81
C PRO A 171 15.40 23.38 7.46
N LEU A 172 15.72 22.06 7.33
CA LEU A 172 16.62 21.61 6.27
C LEU A 172 16.08 21.90 4.86
N VAL A 173 14.80 21.59 4.58
CA VAL A 173 14.21 21.83 3.25
C VAL A 173 13.63 23.24 3.14
N THR A 174 13.00 23.79 4.20
CA THR A 174 12.48 25.15 4.16
C THR A 174 13.57 26.21 3.93
N ASP A 175 14.75 26.02 4.54
CA ASP A 175 15.90 26.95 4.41
C ASP A 175 16.84 26.56 3.25
N ILE A 176 16.46 25.54 2.45
CA ILE A 176 17.21 25.07 1.29
C ILE A 176 18.65 24.63 1.66
N ALA A 177 18.84 24.13 2.89
CA ALA A 177 20.06 23.45 3.29
C ALA A 177 20.17 22.08 2.61
N TYR A 178 19.04 21.46 2.33
CA TYR A 178 18.85 20.32 1.46
C TYR A 178 17.83 20.66 0.37
N ASP A 179 18.02 20.11 -0.82
CA ASP A 179 17.13 20.34 -1.95
C ASP A 179 15.86 19.48 -1.80
N PHE A 180 16.06 18.20 -1.45
CA PHE A 180 14.97 17.26 -1.20
C PHE A 180 15.05 16.65 0.20
N SER A 181 13.88 16.22 0.69
CA SER A 181 13.76 15.18 1.69
C SER A 181 12.87 14.04 1.19
N LEU A 182 13.27 12.79 1.47
CA LEU A 182 12.56 11.59 1.04
C LEU A 182 11.61 11.07 2.11
N SER A 183 10.73 10.14 1.70
CA SER A 183 9.93 9.30 2.59
C SER A 183 8.79 10.02 3.31
N TRP A 184 8.14 10.96 2.62
CA TRP A 184 7.04 11.74 3.15
C TRP A 184 5.69 11.32 2.57
N PHE A 185 4.71 11.12 3.45
CA PHE A 185 3.32 10.92 3.05
C PHE A 185 2.68 12.25 2.68
N LYS A 186 2.00 12.28 1.51
CA LYS A 186 1.33 13.47 0.99
C LYS A 186 -0.10 13.54 1.55
N PRO A 187 -0.47 14.63 2.27
CA PRO A 187 -1.85 14.87 2.64
C PRO A 187 -2.72 15.17 1.41
N ASN A 188 -4.04 15.00 1.53
CA ASN A 188 -4.97 15.46 0.50
C ASN A 188 -5.12 16.98 0.56
N CYS A 189 -4.21 17.69 -0.13
CA CYS A 189 -4.16 19.16 -0.11
C CYS A 189 -5.39 19.83 -0.78
N ASP A 190 -6.19 19.09 -1.53
CA ASP A 190 -7.46 19.60 -2.08
C ASP A 190 -8.55 19.75 -1.00
N GLN A 191 -8.35 19.12 0.17
CA GLN A 191 -9.23 19.20 1.33
C GLN A 191 -8.53 19.85 2.53
N ILE A 192 -7.72 20.87 2.28
CA ILE A 192 -6.85 21.51 3.28
C ILE A 192 -7.59 21.97 4.54
N ASP A 193 -8.84 22.42 4.42
CA ASP A 193 -9.68 22.88 5.55
C ASP A 193 -10.03 21.77 6.56
N ARG A 194 -9.90 20.50 6.17
CA ARG A 194 -10.13 19.34 7.04
C ARG A 194 -8.87 18.92 7.80
N LEU A 195 -7.72 19.35 7.34
CA LEU A 195 -6.41 18.96 7.84
C LEU A 195 -6.01 19.74 9.10
N GLY A 196 -5.22 19.12 9.96
CA GLY A 196 -4.54 19.77 11.07
C GLY A 196 -3.40 20.68 10.62
N GLU A 197 -2.89 21.52 11.54
CA GLU A 197 -1.89 22.55 11.25
C GLU A 197 -0.61 22.00 10.58
N ASP A 198 -0.09 20.85 11.06
CA ASP A 198 1.10 20.20 10.50
C ASP A 198 0.88 19.77 9.04
N SER A 199 -0.29 19.23 8.74
CA SER A 199 -0.64 18.78 7.39
C SER A 199 -0.89 19.96 6.45
N GLN A 200 -1.53 21.02 6.94
CA GLN A 200 -1.68 22.28 6.22
C GLN A 200 -0.32 22.93 5.93
N PHE A 201 0.59 22.91 6.92
CA PHE A 201 1.96 23.41 6.73
C PHE A 201 2.67 22.68 5.59
N ARG A 202 2.56 21.35 5.53
CA ARG A 202 3.15 20.54 4.44
C ARG A 202 2.56 20.91 3.09
N CYS A 203 1.25 21.03 2.98
CA CYS A 203 0.57 21.43 1.75
C CYS A 203 0.98 22.82 1.27
N ASN A 204 1.19 23.77 2.20
CA ASN A 204 1.48 25.17 1.88
C ASN A 204 2.94 25.41 1.51
N ASN A 205 3.87 24.60 2.01
CA ASN A 205 5.31 24.89 1.91
C ASN A 205 6.08 23.97 0.97
N PHE A 206 5.54 22.81 0.58
CA PHE A 206 6.28 21.84 -0.22
C PHE A 206 5.57 21.47 -1.51
N ASP A 207 6.37 21.28 -2.57
CA ASP A 207 6.01 20.55 -3.76
C ASP A 207 6.43 19.08 -3.61
N TRP A 208 5.70 18.20 -4.27
CA TRP A 208 5.76 16.75 -4.10
C TRP A 208 6.16 16.07 -5.39
N SER A 209 7.04 15.07 -5.29
CA SER A 209 7.33 14.21 -6.43
C SER A 209 6.10 13.41 -6.87
N GLU A 210 6.19 12.73 -8.01
CA GLU A 210 5.34 11.57 -8.28
C GLU A 210 5.49 10.53 -7.16
N PRO A 211 4.48 9.67 -6.94
CA PRO A 211 4.56 8.64 -5.93
C PRO A 211 5.76 7.72 -6.15
N MET A 212 6.60 7.58 -5.13
CA MET A 212 7.72 6.63 -5.10
C MET A 212 7.25 5.24 -4.73
N PHE A 213 6.28 5.16 -3.81
CA PHE A 213 5.68 3.92 -3.33
C PHE A 213 4.30 4.20 -2.74
N GLU A 214 3.46 3.17 -2.71
CA GLU A 214 2.13 3.20 -2.10
C GLU A 214 2.12 2.25 -0.91
N GLN A 215 1.90 2.78 0.27
CA GLN A 215 1.88 2.00 1.50
C GLN A 215 0.46 1.84 2.03
N VAL A 216 0.11 0.61 2.37
CA VAL A 216 -1.19 0.30 2.96
C VAL A 216 -1.15 0.57 4.46
N PHE A 217 -2.10 1.35 4.93
CA PHE A 217 -2.37 1.59 6.34
C PHE A 217 -3.59 0.81 6.78
N GLY A 218 -3.49 0.15 7.91
CA GLY A 218 -4.55 -0.63 8.49
C GLY A 218 -5.02 -0.11 9.84
N TYR A 219 -6.20 -0.62 10.22
CA TYR A 219 -6.77 -0.45 11.54
C TYR A 219 -6.87 -1.82 12.22
N TYR A 220 -6.35 -1.90 13.44
CA TYR A 220 -6.18 -3.13 14.18
C TYR A 220 -6.99 -3.06 15.48
N THR A 221 -7.75 -4.11 15.77
CA THR A 221 -8.55 -4.27 17.00
C THR A 221 -8.27 -5.62 17.63
N ARG A 222 -8.74 -5.84 18.87
CA ARG A 222 -8.67 -7.18 19.48
C ARG A 222 -9.44 -8.19 18.65
N ALA A 223 -8.89 -9.36 18.42
CA ALA A 223 -9.52 -10.42 17.61
C ALA A 223 -10.88 -10.87 18.16
N ALA A 224 -11.07 -10.78 19.50
CA ALA A 224 -12.31 -11.13 20.18
C ALA A 224 -13.46 -10.11 19.95
N GLU A 225 -13.17 -8.91 19.46
CA GLU A 225 -14.17 -7.87 19.20
C GLU A 225 -14.79 -8.03 17.80
N PRO A 226 -15.96 -7.42 17.54
CA PRO A 226 -16.52 -7.35 16.21
C PRO A 226 -15.56 -6.66 15.22
N ALA A 227 -15.56 -7.10 13.98
CA ALA A 227 -14.80 -6.41 12.93
C ALA A 227 -15.39 -5.02 12.68
N LEU A 228 -14.54 -4.04 12.38
CA LEU A 228 -14.95 -2.72 11.96
C LEU A 228 -15.39 -2.77 10.48
N SER A 229 -16.45 -2.05 10.16
CA SER A 229 -17.02 -1.95 8.82
C SER A 229 -16.95 -0.54 8.23
N SER A 230 -16.82 0.47 9.08
CA SER A 230 -16.75 1.87 8.70
C SER A 230 -15.93 2.68 9.71
N TYR A 231 -15.45 3.85 9.29
CA TYR A 231 -14.72 4.75 10.18
C TYR A 231 -15.59 5.26 11.35
N SER A 232 -16.91 5.33 11.19
CA SER A 232 -17.81 5.72 12.28
C SER A 232 -17.85 4.72 13.44
N ASP A 233 -17.44 3.46 13.23
CA ASP A 233 -17.32 2.46 14.30
C ASP A 233 -16.20 2.81 15.30
N LEU A 234 -15.30 3.71 14.89
CA LEU A 234 -14.20 4.23 15.70
C LEU A 234 -14.59 5.49 16.50
N PHE A 235 -15.76 6.08 16.30
CA PHE A 235 -16.18 7.26 17.05
C PHE A 235 -16.37 6.92 18.55
N GLY A 236 -15.86 7.79 19.40
CA GLY A 236 -15.82 7.59 20.84
C GLY A 236 -14.75 6.60 21.34
N LYS A 237 -13.94 6.07 20.43
CA LYS A 237 -12.87 5.12 20.75
C LYS A 237 -11.54 5.81 21.03
N THR A 238 -10.68 5.09 21.75
CA THR A 238 -9.28 5.47 21.97
C THR A 238 -8.41 4.79 20.92
N ILE A 239 -7.77 5.58 20.07
CA ILE A 239 -6.92 5.08 18.98
C ILE A 239 -5.45 5.32 19.32
N CYS A 240 -4.63 4.29 19.20
CA CYS A 240 -3.18 4.40 19.32
C CYS A 240 -2.53 4.66 17.96
N ARG A 241 -1.74 5.76 17.89
CA ARG A 241 -0.87 6.07 16.77
C ARG A 241 0.41 6.70 17.29
N PRO A 242 1.61 6.20 16.95
CA PRO A 242 2.85 6.67 17.55
C PRO A 242 3.09 8.16 17.39
N ALA A 243 3.81 8.74 18.34
CA ALA A 243 4.22 10.14 18.27
C ALA A 243 5.11 10.39 17.06
N GLY A 244 4.96 11.55 16.41
CA GLY A 244 5.67 11.90 15.18
C GLY A 244 5.10 11.31 13.89
N TYR A 245 4.23 10.29 13.97
CA TYR A 245 3.58 9.71 12.79
C TYR A 245 2.47 10.64 12.27
N ALA A 246 2.34 10.70 10.95
CA ALA A 246 1.30 11.49 10.29
C ALA A 246 -0.11 11.08 10.73
N THR A 247 -1.01 12.04 10.86
CA THR A 247 -2.40 11.85 11.34
C THR A 247 -3.46 12.28 10.32
N PHE A 248 -3.05 12.85 9.19
CA PHE A 248 -4.00 13.38 8.22
C PHE A 248 -5.00 12.33 7.70
N GLN A 249 -4.58 11.05 7.57
CA GLN A 249 -5.49 9.97 7.17
C GLN A 249 -6.60 9.70 8.20
N LEU A 250 -6.38 10.03 9.45
CA LEU A 250 -7.40 10.03 10.49
C LEU A 250 -8.30 11.28 10.35
N GLU A 251 -7.69 12.44 10.18
CA GLU A 251 -8.34 13.75 10.07
C GLU A 251 -9.30 13.82 8.88
N GLU A 252 -8.90 13.26 7.73
CA GLU A 252 -9.70 13.13 6.50
C GLU A 252 -10.99 12.31 6.70
N ASN A 253 -11.00 11.41 7.69
CA ASN A 253 -12.14 10.58 8.06
C ASN A 253 -12.83 11.03 9.36
N ASP A 254 -12.63 12.29 9.76
CA ASP A 254 -13.15 12.90 10.99
C ASP A 254 -12.74 12.17 12.29
N LEU A 255 -11.69 11.34 12.22
CA LEU A 255 -11.10 10.65 13.37
C LEU A 255 -10.10 11.57 14.09
N LYS A 256 -10.61 12.63 14.68
CA LYS A 256 -9.90 13.62 15.49
C LYS A 256 -10.72 14.00 16.69
N GLU A 257 -10.13 14.64 17.70
CA GLU A 257 -10.86 15.14 18.86
C GLU A 257 -11.95 16.15 18.46
N PRO A 258 -13.15 16.09 19.04
CA PRO A 258 -13.57 15.20 20.14
C PRO A 258 -14.13 13.83 19.70
N ASN A 259 -14.13 13.49 18.41
CA ASN A 259 -14.72 12.25 17.90
C ASN A 259 -13.98 11.00 18.35
N ILE A 260 -12.69 11.11 18.61
CA ILE A 260 -11.84 10.04 19.15
C ILE A 260 -10.94 10.61 20.26
N THR A 261 -10.31 9.71 21.04
CA THR A 261 -9.18 10.04 21.90
C THR A 261 -7.91 9.44 21.30
N MET A 262 -6.83 10.20 21.20
CA MET A 262 -5.57 9.68 20.61
C MET A 262 -4.52 9.44 21.69
N VAL A 263 -3.95 8.23 21.70
CA VAL A 263 -2.80 7.84 22.51
C VAL A 263 -1.57 7.76 21.60
N ARG A 264 -0.48 8.44 21.97
CA ARG A 264 0.70 8.62 21.11
C ARG A 264 2.00 8.23 21.82
N PRO A 265 2.28 6.91 21.99
CA PRO A 265 3.57 6.46 22.52
C PRO A 265 4.71 6.75 21.53
N SER A 266 5.94 6.76 22.02
CA SER A 266 7.12 6.90 21.16
C SER A 266 7.47 5.62 20.41
N ASP A 267 7.16 4.45 20.99
CA ASP A 267 7.40 3.14 20.38
C ASP A 267 6.09 2.56 19.79
N PRO A 268 6.05 2.24 18.49
CA PRO A 268 4.89 1.57 17.88
C PRO A 268 4.50 0.25 18.54
N ALA A 269 5.45 -0.51 19.09
CA ALA A 269 5.18 -1.77 19.79
C ALA A 269 4.27 -1.58 21.01
N GLU A 270 4.39 -0.43 21.70
CA GLU A 270 3.55 -0.10 22.84
C GLU A 270 2.07 0.01 22.47
N CYS A 271 1.74 0.38 21.22
CA CYS A 271 0.35 0.43 20.76
C CYS A 271 -0.31 -0.96 20.83
N PHE A 272 0.39 -2.01 20.44
CA PHE A 272 -0.17 -3.37 20.48
C PHE A 272 -0.26 -3.90 21.92
N THR A 273 0.70 -3.61 22.77
CA THR A 273 0.60 -3.96 24.20
C THR A 273 -0.63 -3.29 24.84
N ARG A 274 -0.85 -2.00 24.57
CA ARG A 274 -2.01 -1.23 25.04
C ARG A 274 -3.33 -1.70 24.44
N LEU A 275 -3.31 -2.22 23.21
CA LEU A 275 -4.49 -2.82 22.57
C LEU A 275 -4.92 -4.07 23.35
N ILE A 276 -3.97 -4.94 23.71
CA ILE A 276 -4.27 -6.20 24.38
C ILE A 276 -4.66 -5.98 25.84
N ASP A 277 -4.04 -5.03 26.56
CA ASP A 277 -4.43 -4.72 27.95
C ASP A 277 -5.74 -3.89 28.05
N GLY A 278 -6.29 -3.43 26.91
CA GLY A 278 -7.56 -2.71 26.84
C GLY A 278 -7.45 -1.21 27.12
N SER A 279 -6.25 -0.65 27.24
CA SER A 279 -6.06 0.80 27.44
C SER A 279 -6.25 1.61 26.16
N VAL A 280 -6.29 0.94 25.00
CA VAL A 280 -6.76 1.52 23.73
C VAL A 280 -7.70 0.54 23.02
N ASP A 281 -8.57 1.07 22.16
CA ASP A 281 -9.57 0.29 21.43
C ASP A 281 -9.08 -0.14 20.06
N ALA A 282 -8.24 0.67 19.43
CA ALA A 282 -7.71 0.41 18.09
C ALA A 282 -6.27 0.94 17.94
N VAL A 283 -5.56 0.34 17.00
CA VAL A 283 -4.24 0.81 16.54
C VAL A 283 -4.35 1.13 15.06
N THR A 284 -3.68 2.20 14.59
CA THR A 284 -3.52 2.44 13.15
C THR A 284 -2.05 2.60 12.80
N LEU A 285 -1.58 1.71 11.92
CA LEU A 285 -0.19 1.64 11.44
C LEU A 285 -0.17 1.15 9.99
N ALA A 286 0.94 1.41 9.31
CA ALA A 286 1.25 0.71 8.07
C ALA A 286 1.36 -0.80 8.30
N VAL A 287 0.85 -1.58 7.36
CA VAL A 287 0.72 -3.05 7.51
C VAL A 287 2.07 -3.70 7.83
N ASP A 288 3.13 -3.39 7.07
CA ASP A 288 4.45 -3.97 7.32
C ASP A 288 5.00 -3.63 8.72
N THR A 289 4.76 -2.40 9.19
CA THR A 289 5.17 -1.99 10.53
C THR A 289 4.34 -2.72 11.60
N ALA A 290 3.04 -2.86 11.37
CA ALA A 290 2.15 -3.54 12.30
C ALA A 290 2.52 -5.03 12.46
N ASP A 291 2.77 -5.72 11.34
CA ASP A 291 3.15 -7.13 11.35
C ASP A 291 4.43 -7.36 12.16
N LEU A 292 5.45 -6.53 11.92
CA LEU A 292 6.69 -6.59 12.70
C LEU A 292 6.43 -6.34 14.19
N LYS A 293 5.65 -5.33 14.54
CA LYS A 293 5.39 -4.98 15.94
C LYS A 293 4.49 -5.97 16.65
N MET A 294 3.54 -6.58 15.96
CA MET A 294 2.75 -7.69 16.50
C MET A 294 3.62 -8.92 16.77
N LEU A 295 4.56 -9.21 15.88
CA LEU A 295 5.53 -10.30 16.08
C LEU A 295 6.44 -10.01 17.28
N GLU A 296 7.03 -8.83 17.38
CA GLU A 296 7.90 -8.41 18.48
C GLU A 296 7.20 -8.49 19.85
N THR A 297 5.90 -8.17 19.88
CA THR A 297 5.09 -8.19 21.11
C THR A 297 4.39 -9.54 21.39
N GLY A 298 4.45 -10.49 20.44
CA GLY A 298 3.76 -11.78 20.56
C GLY A 298 2.23 -11.65 20.55
N THR A 299 1.68 -10.64 19.88
CA THR A 299 0.24 -10.33 19.87
C THR A 299 -0.48 -10.71 18.59
N THR A 300 0.20 -11.29 17.61
CA THR A 300 -0.32 -11.61 16.26
C THR A 300 -1.67 -12.34 16.31
N ASP A 301 -1.80 -13.41 17.11
CA ASP A 301 -3.04 -14.22 17.18
C ASP A 301 -4.17 -13.51 17.95
N GLN A 302 -3.88 -12.41 18.65
CA GLN A 302 -4.83 -11.68 19.49
C GLN A 302 -5.38 -10.43 18.81
N VAL A 303 -4.84 -10.08 17.63
CA VAL A 303 -5.15 -8.86 16.89
C VAL A 303 -5.86 -9.20 15.59
N ARG A 304 -6.86 -8.38 15.24
CA ARG A 304 -7.58 -8.43 13.98
C ARG A 304 -7.19 -7.23 13.13
N TYR A 305 -6.78 -7.48 11.91
CA TYR A 305 -6.70 -6.49 10.85
C TYR A 305 -8.10 -6.23 10.26
N ASN A 306 -8.52 -4.97 10.21
CA ASN A 306 -9.81 -4.56 9.67
C ASN A 306 -9.64 -4.05 8.23
N GLU A 307 -9.55 -4.96 7.29
CA GLU A 307 -9.28 -4.70 5.87
C GLU A 307 -10.22 -3.64 5.22
N PRO A 308 -11.55 -3.60 5.50
CA PRO A 308 -12.45 -2.60 4.89
C PRO A 308 -12.08 -1.15 5.21
N LEU A 309 -11.31 -0.89 6.27
CA LEU A 309 -10.84 0.44 6.66
C LEU A 309 -9.44 0.77 6.12
N SER A 310 -8.86 -0.11 5.33
CA SER A 310 -7.52 0.10 4.78
C SER A 310 -7.46 1.33 3.90
N GLN A 311 -6.36 2.05 3.98
CA GLN A 311 -6.08 3.24 3.18
C GLN A 311 -4.72 3.09 2.53
N VAL A 312 -4.61 3.59 1.30
CA VAL A 312 -3.32 3.71 0.63
C VAL A 312 -2.81 5.12 0.81
N LEU A 313 -1.60 5.24 1.31
CA LEU A 313 -0.88 6.50 1.40
C LEU A 313 0.33 6.46 0.49
N THR A 314 0.49 7.49 -0.31
CA THR A 314 1.60 7.62 -1.24
C THR A 314 2.81 8.25 -0.57
N ILE A 315 3.99 7.66 -0.80
CA ILE A 315 5.28 8.15 -0.30
C ILE A 315 5.96 8.96 -1.41
N HIS A 316 6.46 10.12 -1.05
CA HIS A 316 7.04 11.09 -1.97
C HIS A 316 8.37 11.64 -1.48
N ALA A 317 9.14 12.20 -2.40
CA ALA A 317 10.12 13.22 -2.10
C ALA A 317 9.45 14.59 -2.03
N VAL A 318 9.94 15.47 -1.17
CA VAL A 318 9.47 16.85 -1.03
C VAL A 318 10.59 17.84 -1.30
N ILE A 319 10.23 18.96 -1.88
CA ILE A 319 11.09 20.14 -2.12
C ILE A 319 10.37 21.39 -1.67
N SER A 320 11.10 22.41 -1.18
CA SER A 320 10.48 23.68 -0.80
C SER A 320 9.86 24.39 -2.00
N LYS A 321 8.64 24.90 -1.86
CA LYS A 321 8.01 25.78 -2.86
C LYS A 321 8.82 27.07 -3.12
N ASN A 322 9.65 27.47 -2.15
CA ASN A 322 10.54 28.62 -2.28
C ASN A 322 11.88 28.28 -2.92
N HIS A 323 12.11 27.02 -3.32
CA HIS A 323 13.36 26.61 -3.92
C HIS A 323 13.51 27.21 -5.33
N PRO A 324 14.60 27.98 -5.62
CA PRO A 324 14.72 28.73 -6.88
C PRO A 324 14.76 27.85 -8.14
N GLN A 325 15.10 26.58 -8.01
CA GLN A 325 15.15 25.56 -9.08
C GLN A 325 14.26 24.37 -8.76
N GLY A 326 13.26 24.56 -7.88
CA GLY A 326 12.45 23.44 -7.36
C GLY A 326 11.70 22.68 -8.44
N ALA A 327 11.06 23.40 -9.37
CA ALA A 327 10.30 22.77 -10.44
C ALA A 327 11.18 21.94 -11.39
N GLU A 328 12.38 22.41 -11.71
CA GLU A 328 13.31 21.72 -12.59
C GLU A 328 13.89 20.47 -11.90
N MET A 329 14.32 20.58 -10.64
CA MET A 329 14.84 19.46 -9.89
C MET A 329 13.79 18.39 -9.65
N LEU A 330 12.55 18.80 -9.37
CA LEU A 330 11.42 17.90 -9.22
C LEU A 330 11.09 17.19 -10.54
N GLY A 331 11.13 17.93 -11.67
CA GLY A 331 10.98 17.37 -13.01
C GLY A 331 12.05 16.34 -13.34
N GLU A 332 13.30 16.62 -12.98
CA GLU A 332 14.43 15.69 -13.14
C GLU A 332 14.23 14.41 -12.32
N PHE A 333 13.88 14.54 -11.06
CA PHE A 333 13.58 13.39 -10.19
C PHE A 333 12.43 12.54 -10.73
N ASN A 334 11.31 13.17 -11.09
CA ASN A 334 10.13 12.49 -11.64
C ASN A 334 10.44 11.79 -12.98
N SER A 335 11.26 12.42 -13.84
CA SER A 335 11.69 11.80 -15.10
C SER A 335 12.42 10.47 -14.86
N GLY A 336 13.37 10.46 -13.90
CA GLY A 336 14.08 9.24 -13.53
C GLY A 336 13.17 8.20 -12.88
N LEU A 337 12.26 8.64 -12.01
CA LEU A 337 11.28 7.76 -11.37
C LEU A 337 10.36 7.08 -12.39
N ASN A 338 9.89 7.82 -13.40
CA ASN A 338 9.07 7.27 -14.47
C ASN A 338 9.87 6.29 -15.34
N ALA A 339 11.13 6.60 -15.65
CA ALA A 339 11.99 5.71 -16.41
C ALA A 339 12.16 4.35 -15.74
N ILE A 340 12.36 4.30 -14.41
CA ILE A 340 12.49 3.02 -13.70
C ILE A 340 11.14 2.29 -13.53
N LYS A 341 10.01 3.00 -13.54
CA LYS A 341 8.68 2.38 -13.59
C LYS A 341 8.42 1.73 -14.94
N GLU A 342 8.70 2.44 -16.03
CA GLU A 342 8.54 1.94 -17.40
C GLU A 342 9.41 0.70 -17.70
N THR A 343 10.63 0.64 -17.15
CA THR A 343 11.54 -0.51 -17.30
C THR A 343 11.19 -1.68 -16.37
N GLY A 344 10.31 -1.48 -15.41
CA GLY A 344 10.00 -2.47 -14.38
C GLY A 344 11.05 -2.57 -13.26
N GLU A 345 12.12 -1.79 -13.29
CA GLU A 345 13.17 -1.78 -12.27
C GLU A 345 12.60 -1.36 -10.90
N TRP A 346 11.71 -0.38 -10.88
CA TRP A 346 10.96 0.04 -9.69
C TRP A 346 10.27 -1.16 -9.00
N PHE A 347 9.58 -1.98 -9.76
CA PHE A 347 8.88 -3.16 -9.24
C PHE A 347 9.87 -4.20 -8.68
N GLN A 348 11.03 -4.41 -9.34
CA GLN A 348 12.06 -5.34 -8.87
C GLN A 348 12.65 -4.90 -7.52
N ILE A 349 12.88 -3.60 -7.33
CA ILE A 349 13.35 -3.03 -6.06
C ILE A 349 12.33 -3.34 -4.95
N ILE A 350 11.07 -3.01 -5.16
CA ILE A 350 9.98 -3.23 -4.18
C ILE A 350 9.89 -4.70 -3.80
N ARG A 351 9.77 -5.58 -4.80
CA ARG A 351 9.66 -7.02 -4.59
C ARG A 351 10.81 -7.57 -3.75
N ARG A 352 12.04 -7.20 -4.06
CA ARG A 352 13.22 -7.65 -3.31
C ARG A 352 13.14 -7.24 -1.84
N HIS A 353 12.97 -5.95 -1.57
CA HIS A 353 12.93 -5.45 -0.20
C HIS A 353 11.78 -6.03 0.64
N LEU A 354 10.58 -6.14 0.06
CA LEU A 354 9.44 -6.71 0.77
C LEU A 354 9.62 -8.22 1.01
N THR A 355 10.19 -8.98 0.06
CA THR A 355 10.47 -10.41 0.24
C THR A 355 11.52 -10.62 1.34
N GLU A 356 12.59 -9.83 1.34
CA GLU A 356 13.63 -9.91 2.38
C GLU A 356 13.12 -9.49 3.75
N HIS A 357 12.25 -8.46 3.80
CA HIS A 357 11.63 -8.04 5.05
C HIS A 357 10.80 -9.16 5.65
N ARG A 358 9.96 -9.82 4.84
CA ARG A 358 9.16 -10.96 5.28
C ARG A 358 9.98 -12.13 5.76
N ALA A 359 11.03 -12.51 5.02
CA ALA A 359 11.92 -13.58 5.44
C ALA A 359 12.53 -13.33 6.84
N ARG A 360 12.70 -12.05 7.21
CA ARG A 360 13.18 -11.64 8.54
C ARG A 360 12.09 -11.62 9.61
N THR A 361 10.82 -11.37 9.21
CA THR A 361 9.71 -11.27 10.16
C THR A 361 8.96 -12.59 10.38
N GLN A 362 9.10 -13.56 9.48
CA GLN A 362 8.44 -14.86 9.55
C GLN A 362 9.36 -16.01 9.97
N GLY A 363 10.66 -15.79 10.10
CA GLY A 363 11.68 -16.75 10.55
C GLY A 363 11.94 -16.64 12.03
#